data_f2b6ca65b1eb47bfc69f4fe5c38b5a0c
#
_entry.id   f2b6ca65b1eb47bfc69f4fe5c38b5a0c
#
_cell.length_a   1.000
_cell.length_b   1.000
_cell.length_c   1.000
_cell.angle_alpha   90.00
_cell.angle_beta   90.00
_cell.angle_gamma   90.00
#
_symmetry.space_group_name_H-M   'P 1'
#
loop_
_entity.id
_entity.type
_entity.pdbx_description
1 polymer ?
#
loop_
_entity_poly.entity_id
_entity_poly.type
_entity_poly.pdbx_seq_one_letter_code
_entity_poly.pdbx_strand_id
1 'polypeptide(L)'
;MTIGENIRQARKKAGLTQRQLAEKSGVATITLQQYERGVREPKLDTIAKIARAMNLFASDLISGDQWQNVDMTFTDTTERYGQETPQYYRMIEAFSTLNHTGAEKAAVAVEDLSKVPEYRREDGAAGRETMPDTSNNNPMG
;
A
#
# COMPACT_ATOMS: atom_id res chain seq x y z
N MET A 1 14.69 13.51 8.27
CA MET A 1 14.93 12.82 7.00
C MET A 1 13.67 12.87 6.15
N THR A 2 13.85 12.92 4.85
CA THR A 2 12.71 12.84 3.93
C THR A 2 12.36 11.39 3.65
N ILE A 3 11.17 11.19 3.11
CA ILE A 3 10.75 9.85 2.69
C ILE A 3 11.70 9.32 1.62
N GLY A 4 12.15 10.20 0.71
CA GLY A 4 13.12 9.80 -0.29
C GLY A 4 14.42 9.29 0.30
N GLU A 5 14.89 9.93 1.36
CA GLU A 5 16.09 9.46 2.06
C GLU A 5 15.84 8.12 2.74
N ASN A 6 14.66 7.93 3.30
CA ASN A 6 14.30 6.65 3.89
C ASN A 6 14.31 5.54 2.84
N ILE A 7 13.75 5.84 1.67
CA ILE A 7 13.76 4.88 0.56
C ILE A 7 15.19 4.54 0.17
N ARG A 8 16.03 5.55 0.05
CA ARG A 8 17.42 5.34 -0.35
C ARG A 8 18.17 4.47 0.63
N GLN A 9 18.00 4.74 1.92
CA GLN A 9 18.67 3.95 2.95
C GLN A 9 18.19 2.51 2.95
N ALA A 10 16.89 2.31 2.84
CA ALA A 10 16.32 0.97 2.80
C ALA A 10 16.81 0.22 1.57
N ARG A 11 16.89 0.91 0.44
CA ARG A 11 17.38 0.32 -0.79
C ARG A 11 18.81 -0.18 -0.64
N LYS A 12 19.66 0.66 -0.05
CA LYS A 12 21.07 0.30 0.15
C LYS A 12 21.20 -0.87 1.11
N LYS A 13 20.39 -0.88 2.16
CA LYS A 13 20.39 -2.00 3.10
C LYS A 13 19.97 -3.30 2.43
N ALA A 14 19.07 -3.21 1.48
CA ALA A 14 18.61 -4.38 0.73
C ALA A 14 19.58 -4.79 -0.35
N GLY A 15 20.65 -4.02 -0.58
CA GLY A 15 21.65 -4.36 -1.58
C GLY A 15 21.19 -4.13 -3.01
N LEU A 16 20.23 -3.23 -3.21
CA LEU A 16 19.65 -2.99 -4.53
C LEU A 16 20.17 -1.70 -5.14
N THR A 17 20.36 -1.72 -6.47
CA THR A 17 20.57 -0.49 -7.20
C THR A 17 19.23 0.21 -7.42
N GLN A 18 19.28 1.48 -7.81
CA GLN A 18 18.06 2.19 -8.16
C GLN A 18 17.30 1.48 -9.25
N ARG A 19 18.03 1.00 -10.26
CA ARG A 19 17.39 0.29 -11.36
C ARG A 19 16.71 -0.99 -10.90
N GLN A 20 17.39 -1.75 -10.04
CA GLN A 20 16.83 -2.99 -9.53
C GLN A 20 15.56 -2.74 -8.71
N LEU A 21 15.59 -1.73 -7.86
CA LEU A 21 14.41 -1.40 -7.07
C LEU A 21 13.28 -0.91 -7.96
N ALA A 22 13.61 -0.10 -8.96
CA ALA A 22 12.61 0.39 -9.91
C ALA A 22 11.93 -0.77 -10.62
N GLU A 23 12.71 -1.73 -11.08
CA GLU A 23 12.15 -2.90 -11.77
C GLU A 23 11.27 -3.73 -10.86
N LYS A 24 11.72 -3.93 -9.62
CA LYS A 24 10.95 -4.75 -8.68
C LYS A 24 9.65 -4.07 -8.26
N SER A 25 9.67 -2.77 -8.14
CA SER A 25 8.51 -2.03 -7.65
C SER A 25 7.56 -1.61 -8.75
N GLY A 26 8.00 -1.65 -10.00
CA GLY A 26 7.19 -1.18 -11.11
C GLY A 26 7.20 0.32 -11.27
N VAL A 27 8.11 1.00 -10.57
CA VAL A 27 8.28 2.45 -10.67
C VAL A 27 9.39 2.73 -11.67
N ALA A 28 9.22 3.76 -12.49
CA ALA A 28 10.25 4.13 -13.44
C ALA A 28 11.52 4.54 -12.72
N THR A 29 12.67 4.19 -13.27
CA THR A 29 13.95 4.49 -12.65
C THR A 29 14.13 5.99 -12.43
N ILE A 30 13.77 6.80 -13.44
CA ILE A 30 13.91 8.24 -13.31
C ILE A 30 13.01 8.78 -12.20
N THR A 31 11.83 8.22 -12.04
CA THR A 31 10.91 8.62 -10.99
C THR A 31 11.48 8.27 -9.62
N LEU A 32 12.04 7.07 -9.47
CA LEU A 32 12.66 6.67 -8.22
C LEU A 32 13.82 7.60 -7.87
N GLN A 33 14.63 7.97 -8.86
CA GLN A 33 15.72 8.90 -8.64
C GLN A 33 15.20 10.24 -8.12
N GLN A 34 14.10 10.71 -8.67
CA GLN A 34 13.50 11.97 -8.24
C GLN A 34 13.00 11.89 -6.80
N TYR A 35 12.44 10.75 -6.42
CA TYR A 35 12.01 10.54 -5.04
C TYR A 35 13.20 10.58 -4.10
N GLU A 36 14.26 9.87 -4.43
CA GLU A 36 15.43 9.79 -3.55
C GLU A 36 16.13 11.14 -3.41
N ARG A 37 16.06 11.97 -4.45
CA ARG A 37 16.66 13.29 -4.41
C ARG A 37 15.76 14.33 -3.75
N GLY A 38 14.53 13.98 -3.44
CA GLY A 38 13.59 14.92 -2.84
C GLY A 38 12.99 15.91 -3.80
N VAL A 39 13.19 15.71 -5.10
CA VAL A 39 12.62 16.57 -6.14
C VAL A 39 11.13 16.33 -6.29
N ARG A 40 10.71 15.13 -5.96
CA ARG A 40 9.32 14.72 -6.11
C ARG A 40 8.93 13.86 -4.92
N GLU A 41 7.68 14.01 -4.46
CA GLU A 41 7.16 13.25 -3.32
C GLU A 41 6.32 12.09 -3.82
N PRO A 42 6.59 10.86 -3.36
CA PRO A 42 5.75 9.74 -3.75
C PRO A 42 4.43 9.75 -2.99
N LYS A 43 3.40 9.24 -3.63
CA LYS A 43 2.11 9.04 -2.97
C LYS A 43 2.14 7.76 -2.17
N LEU A 44 1.16 7.59 -1.28
CA LEU A 44 1.15 6.45 -0.38
C LEU A 44 1.19 5.12 -1.13
N ASP A 45 0.39 4.97 -2.19
CA ASP A 45 0.38 3.71 -2.92
C ASP A 45 1.73 3.42 -3.59
N THR A 46 2.43 4.46 -4.02
CA THR A 46 3.75 4.29 -4.61
C THR A 46 4.76 3.89 -3.53
N ILE A 47 4.67 4.52 -2.35
CA ILE A 47 5.52 4.14 -1.23
C ILE A 47 5.30 2.68 -0.88
N ALA A 48 4.05 2.24 -0.88
CA ALA A 48 3.73 0.84 -0.58
C ALA A 48 4.32 -0.12 -1.61
N LYS A 49 4.28 0.24 -2.89
CA LYS A 49 4.89 -0.58 -3.93
C LYS A 49 6.40 -0.70 -3.74
N ILE A 50 7.04 0.42 -3.44
CA ILE A 50 8.48 0.44 -3.24
C ILE A 50 8.84 -0.38 -2.00
N ALA A 51 8.10 -0.22 -0.92
CA ALA A 51 8.34 -0.97 0.30
C ALA A 51 8.18 -2.47 0.06
N ARG A 52 7.13 -2.85 -0.64
CA ARG A 52 6.88 -4.26 -0.92
C ARG A 52 8.01 -4.90 -1.72
N ALA A 53 8.59 -4.13 -2.62
CA ALA A 53 9.72 -4.62 -3.41
C ALA A 53 10.93 -4.95 -2.54
N MET A 54 10.99 -4.40 -1.34
CA MET A 54 12.06 -4.65 -0.39
C MET A 54 11.59 -5.49 0.80
N ASN A 55 10.42 -6.09 0.71
CA ASN A 55 9.81 -6.87 1.79
C ASN A 55 9.57 -6.04 3.05
N LEU A 56 9.21 -4.79 2.85
CA LEU A 56 8.90 -3.86 3.92
C LEU A 56 7.46 -3.39 3.82
N PHE A 57 6.98 -2.77 4.88
CA PHE A 57 5.69 -2.09 4.85
C PHE A 57 5.91 -0.61 4.59
N ALA A 58 4.88 0.06 4.08
CA ALA A 58 4.97 1.50 3.85
C ALA A 58 5.38 2.22 5.15
N SER A 59 4.90 1.74 6.29
CA SER A 59 5.22 2.36 7.57
C SER A 59 6.71 2.26 7.91
N ASP A 60 7.44 1.35 7.30
CA ASP A 60 8.89 1.27 7.50
C ASP A 60 9.63 2.39 6.78
N LEU A 61 8.99 3.00 5.80
CA LEU A 61 9.60 4.07 5.02
C LEU A 61 9.07 5.45 5.42
N ILE A 62 8.05 5.51 6.25
CA ILE A 62 7.41 6.75 6.65
C ILE A 62 7.55 6.90 8.14
N SER A 63 8.30 7.90 8.59
CA SER A 63 8.43 8.19 10.02
C SER A 63 7.13 8.79 10.54
N GLY A 64 6.93 8.69 11.87
CA GLY A 64 5.68 9.12 12.47
C GLY A 64 5.30 10.55 12.14
N ASP A 65 6.27 11.45 12.12
CA ASP A 65 6.01 12.86 11.82
C ASP A 65 5.78 13.11 10.34
N GLN A 66 6.19 12.20 9.48
CA GLN A 66 6.03 12.36 8.04
C GLN A 66 4.63 12.02 7.55
N TRP A 67 3.87 11.24 8.32
CA TRP A 67 2.55 10.79 7.91
C TRP A 67 1.61 11.95 7.58
N GLN A 68 1.78 13.07 8.24
CA GLN A 68 0.92 14.24 8.03
C GLN A 68 1.08 14.83 6.64
N ASN A 69 2.21 14.57 6.00
CA ASN A 69 2.52 15.16 4.72
C ASN A 69 2.46 14.15 3.58
N VAL A 70 2.04 12.94 3.85
CA VAL A 70 1.95 11.92 2.81
C VAL A 70 0.68 12.13 2.01
N ASP A 71 0.84 12.12 0.70
CA ASP A 71 -0.30 12.21 -0.20
C ASP A 71 -1.03 10.87 -0.18
N MET A 72 -2.23 10.86 0.33
CA MET A 72 -3.04 9.66 0.49
C MET A 72 -3.82 9.28 -0.75
N THR A 73 -3.70 10.06 -1.81
CA THR A 73 -4.36 9.68 -3.05
C THR A 73 -3.58 8.55 -3.72
N PHE A 74 -4.22 7.88 -4.64
CA PHE A 74 -3.62 6.75 -5.34
C PHE A 74 -3.35 7.15 -6.77
N THR A 75 -2.21 6.68 -7.28
CA THR A 75 -1.80 7.02 -8.63
C THR A 75 -2.46 6.11 -9.67
N ASP A 76 -2.72 4.91 -9.27
CA ASP A 76 -3.20 3.90 -10.21
C ASP A 76 -4.09 2.91 -9.51
N THR A 77 -5.22 3.41 -9.06
CA THR A 77 -6.11 2.61 -8.25
C THR A 77 -7.08 1.79 -9.08
N THR A 78 -7.42 2.31 -10.24
CA THR A 78 -8.50 1.72 -11.01
C THR A 78 -8.19 0.29 -11.40
N GLU A 79 -6.99 0.06 -11.86
CA GLU A 79 -6.62 -1.27 -12.32
C GLU A 79 -6.47 -2.25 -11.18
N ARG A 80 -5.90 -1.79 -10.08
CA ARG A 80 -5.56 -2.69 -9.00
C ARG A 80 -6.73 -2.96 -8.08
N TYR A 81 -7.48 -1.92 -7.77
CA TYR A 81 -8.53 -2.02 -6.77
C TYR A 81 -9.92 -1.86 -7.36
N GLY A 82 -9.99 -1.82 -8.67
CA GLY A 82 -11.24 -1.61 -9.36
C GLY A 82 -11.62 -0.16 -9.37
N GLN A 83 -12.56 0.20 -8.58
CA GLN A 83 -13.07 1.55 -8.63
C GLN A 83 -12.63 2.35 -7.43
N GLU A 84 -12.24 3.58 -7.70
CA GLU A 84 -12.00 4.52 -6.63
C GLU A 84 -13.37 4.95 -6.11
N THR A 85 -13.61 4.69 -4.87
CA THR A 85 -14.89 5.03 -4.28
C THR A 85 -14.69 5.99 -3.13
N PRO A 86 -15.69 6.82 -2.85
CA PRO A 86 -15.63 7.68 -1.67
C PRO A 86 -15.39 6.89 -0.38
N GLN A 87 -15.95 5.68 -0.29
CA GLN A 87 -15.77 4.83 0.88
C GLN A 87 -14.31 4.46 1.05
N TYR A 88 -13.63 4.13 -0.04
CA TYR A 88 -12.23 3.74 0.03
C TYR A 88 -11.37 4.88 0.53
N TYR A 89 -11.57 6.07 -0.01
CA TYR A 89 -10.79 7.22 0.42
C TYR A 89 -11.09 7.59 1.87
N ARG A 90 -12.34 7.49 2.28
CA ARG A 90 -12.71 7.75 3.67
C ARG A 90 -12.02 6.77 4.60
N MET A 91 -11.91 5.52 4.20
CA MET A 91 -11.23 4.51 4.99
C MET A 91 -9.76 4.84 5.15
N ILE A 92 -9.09 5.17 4.04
CA ILE A 92 -7.67 5.47 4.07
C ILE A 92 -7.40 6.70 4.94
N GLU A 93 -8.20 7.73 4.76
CA GLU A 93 -8.03 8.95 5.52
C GLU A 93 -8.20 8.70 7.02
N ALA A 94 -9.24 7.97 7.38
CA ALA A 94 -9.49 7.66 8.78
C ALA A 94 -8.38 6.81 9.37
N PHE A 95 -7.92 5.82 8.60
CA PHE A 95 -6.86 4.92 9.06
C PHE A 95 -5.59 5.70 9.37
N SER A 96 -5.28 6.71 8.55
CA SER A 96 -4.05 7.47 8.72
C SER A 96 -4.00 8.25 10.03
N THR A 97 -5.13 8.44 10.70
CA THR A 97 -5.16 9.16 11.97
C THR A 97 -4.98 8.24 13.17
N LEU A 98 -4.93 6.94 12.95
CA LEU A 98 -4.89 5.98 14.06
C LEU A 98 -3.48 5.78 14.57
N ASN A 99 -3.37 5.53 15.88
CA ASN A 99 -2.11 5.08 16.43
C ASN A 99 -1.98 3.57 16.18
N HIS A 100 -0.89 2.98 16.68
CA HIS A 100 -0.62 1.57 16.43
C HIS A 100 -1.76 0.67 16.89
N THR A 101 -2.26 0.90 18.10
CA THR A 101 -3.34 0.07 18.65
C THR A 101 -4.61 0.22 17.81
N GLY A 102 -4.94 1.46 17.44
CA GLY A 102 -6.11 1.70 16.61
C GLY A 102 -5.99 1.05 15.24
N ALA A 103 -4.79 1.10 14.66
CA ALA A 103 -4.57 0.49 13.37
C ALA A 103 -4.77 -1.01 13.42
N GLU A 104 -4.32 -1.67 14.49
CA GLU A 104 -4.54 -3.10 14.64
C GLU A 104 -6.02 -3.43 14.77
N LYS A 105 -6.74 -2.64 15.55
CA LYS A 105 -8.18 -2.85 15.70
C LYS A 105 -8.91 -2.64 14.38
N ALA A 106 -8.49 -1.64 13.62
CA ALA A 106 -9.10 -1.38 12.31
C ALA A 106 -8.85 -2.55 11.36
N ALA A 107 -7.65 -3.10 11.36
CA ALA A 107 -7.34 -4.24 10.50
C ALA A 107 -8.22 -5.42 10.83
N VAL A 108 -8.39 -5.72 12.13
CA VAL A 108 -9.24 -6.81 12.55
C VAL A 108 -10.69 -6.56 12.12
N ALA A 109 -11.16 -5.33 12.28
CA ALA A 109 -12.54 -5.00 11.89
C ALA A 109 -12.76 -5.23 10.40
N VAL A 110 -11.80 -4.82 9.57
CA VAL A 110 -11.93 -5.01 8.13
C VAL A 110 -11.89 -6.50 7.78
N GLU A 111 -11.00 -7.25 8.43
CA GLU A 111 -10.94 -8.68 8.23
C GLU A 111 -12.26 -9.35 8.58
N ASP A 112 -12.85 -8.94 9.70
CA ASP A 112 -14.13 -9.52 10.11
C ASP A 112 -15.23 -9.21 9.11
N LEU A 113 -15.24 -7.97 8.60
CA LEU A 113 -16.22 -7.62 7.57
C LEU A 113 -16.05 -8.46 6.33
N SER A 114 -14.82 -8.78 5.97
CA SER A 114 -14.57 -9.57 4.77
C SER A 114 -15.04 -11.00 4.90
N LYS A 115 -15.32 -11.46 6.11
CA LYS A 115 -15.82 -12.81 6.34
C LYS A 115 -17.34 -12.89 6.21
N VAL A 116 -18.02 -11.76 6.14
CA VAL A 116 -19.48 -11.74 5.99
C VAL A 116 -19.81 -11.89 4.51
N PRO A 117 -20.49 -12.97 4.11
CA PRO A 117 -20.71 -13.21 2.68
C PRO A 117 -21.43 -12.07 1.98
N GLU A 118 -22.34 -11.39 2.67
CA GLU A 118 -23.11 -10.30 2.09
C GLU A 118 -22.25 -9.13 1.68
N TYR A 119 -21.08 -8.98 2.28
CA TYR A 119 -20.21 -7.83 2.03
C TYR A 119 -19.09 -8.16 1.06
N ARG A 120 -19.07 -9.36 0.55
CA ARG A 120 -18.01 -9.78 -0.36
C ARG A 120 -18.38 -9.46 -1.80
N ARG A 121 -17.37 -9.27 -2.61
CA ARG A 121 -17.60 -9.09 -4.04
C ARG A 121 -18.09 -10.40 -4.61
N GLU A 122 -19.02 -10.27 -5.53
CA GLU A 122 -19.61 -11.45 -6.13
C GLU A 122 -18.71 -12.11 -7.15
N ASP A 123 -18.05 -11.30 -7.90
CA ASP A 123 -17.30 -11.85 -8.99
C ASP A 123 -15.93 -12.28 -8.54
N GLY A 124 -15.77 -12.22 -7.58
CA GLY A 124 -14.51 -12.55 -7.26
C GLY A 124 -13.63 -11.93 -8.18
N ALA A 125 -14.21 -11.64 -8.55
CA ALA A 125 -13.52 -11.51 -8.93
C ALA A 125 -12.49 -11.32 -9.18
N ALA A 126 -12.91 -11.27 -9.43
CA ALA A 126 -12.19 -11.20 -9.69
C ALA A 126 -11.00 -11.21 -9.67
N GLY A 127 -10.91 -11.14 -9.92
CA GLY A 127 -9.90 -11.15 -9.99
C GLY A 127 -8.98 -11.61 -9.37
N ARG A 128 -9.16 -11.90 -8.94
CA ARG A 128 -8.30 -12.29 -8.34
C ARG A 128 -8.11 -13.48 -8.11
N GLU A 129 -8.24 -14.02 -8.67
CA GLU A 129 -8.10 -15.09 -8.47
C GLU A 129 -7.65 -15.71 -7.71
N THR A 130 -7.75 -15.39 -7.58
CA THR A 130 -7.46 -15.87 -6.78
C THR A 130 -7.48 -16.29 -5.79
N MET A 131 -7.70 -16.01 -5.53
CA MET A 131 -7.72 -16.44 -4.46
C MET A 131 -8.32 -17.37 -4.13
N PRO A 132 -8.64 -17.83 -4.42
CA PRO A 132 -9.20 -18.65 -4.11
C PRO A 132 -9.58 -19.25 -3.47
N ASP A 133 -9.68 -19.24 -3.41
CA ASP A 133 -10.02 -19.75 -2.69
C ASP A 133 -10.40 -19.79 -1.92
N THR A 134 -10.59 -19.42 -1.97
CA THR A 134 -10.97 -19.35 -1.17
C THR A 134 -11.63 -19.55 -0.86
N SER A 135 -11.87 -19.44 -1.48
CA SER A 135 -12.48 -19.64 -1.18
C SER A 135 -12.95 -20.41 -0.80
N ASN A 136 -12.92 -20.57 -1.04
CA ASN A 136 -13.39 -21.25 -0.64
C ASN A 136 -13.59 -21.73 0.26
N ASN A 137 -13.53 -21.48 0.30
CA ASN A 137 -13.76 -21.74 1.19
C ASN A 137 -14.48 -21.61 1.96
N ASN A 138 -15.13 -21.30 1.78
CA ASN A 138 -15.89 -21.12 2.50
C ASN A 138 -16.68 -21.21 2.92
N PRO A 139 -17.05 -21.26 3.06
CA PRO A 139 -17.95 -21.20 3.48
C PRO A 139 -18.60 -21.19 4.20
N MET A 140 -18.79 -21.25 4.44
CA MET A 140 -19.33 -20.97 5.23
C MET A 140 -19.37 -20.63 5.57
N GLY A 141 -19.38 -20.45 5.12
CA GLY A 141 -19.44 -20.20 5.29
C GLY A 141 -19.50 -19.97 5.45
#